data_39efb7f1757326db477dfc2602d31274
#
_entry.id   39efb7f1757326db477dfc2602d31274
#
_cell.length_a   1.000
_cell.length_b   1.000
_cell.length_c   1.000
_cell.angle_alpha   90.00
_cell.angle_beta   90.00
_cell.angle_gamma   90.00
#
_symmetry.space_group_name_H-M   'P 1'
#
loop_
_entity.id
_entity.type
_entity.pdbx_description
1 polymer ?
#
loop_
_entity_poly.entity_id
_entity_poly.type
_entity_poly.pdbx_seq_one_letter_code
_entity_poly.pdbx_strand_id
1 'polypeptide(L)'
;RSETDPKTLLLAIAEKSRYQSVDQVTHRIIENDPTLMLIDLRPADQFKAFALPGAINIQPDSLLSVSTLALLNEPGKDKILYANSDQLAEKAWVTGTRYAVNRLYVMKGGMNEWFNTIIKPAEVSATASSAEHDLASFRTAARLYFTGAGQEAAKTAPVQKRENIQVVRKAPEAKSGGGC
;
A
#
# COMPACT_ATOMS: atom_id res chain seq x y z
N ARG A 1 8.42 8.39 -29.34
CA ARG A 1 7.76 7.65 -28.23
C ARG A 1 7.24 6.36 -28.82
N SER A 2 7.61 5.21 -28.25
CA SER A 2 7.04 3.92 -28.65
C SER A 2 5.64 3.83 -28.07
N GLU A 3 4.65 3.61 -28.93
CA GLU A 3 3.27 3.35 -28.51
C GLU A 3 3.00 1.84 -28.51
N THR A 4 2.18 1.38 -27.58
CA THR A 4 1.74 -0.01 -27.50
C THR A 4 0.82 -0.30 -28.70
N ASP A 5 1.02 -1.46 -29.31
CA ASP A 5 0.15 -1.94 -30.40
C ASP A 5 -1.34 -1.96 -29.95
N PRO A 6 -2.28 -1.47 -30.79
CA PRO A 6 -3.70 -1.37 -30.42
C PRO A 6 -4.33 -2.70 -29.98
N LYS A 7 -3.95 -3.82 -30.60
CA LYS A 7 -4.46 -5.14 -30.21
C LYS A 7 -4.00 -5.54 -28.81
N THR A 8 -2.73 -5.31 -28.50
CA THR A 8 -2.16 -5.54 -27.17
C THR A 8 -2.82 -4.66 -26.12
N LEU A 9 -3.09 -3.39 -26.44
CA LEU A 9 -3.81 -2.47 -25.57
C LEU A 9 -5.24 -2.95 -25.28
N LEU A 10 -5.98 -3.41 -26.30
CA LEU A 10 -7.33 -3.96 -26.13
C LEU A 10 -7.34 -5.20 -25.23
N LEU A 11 -6.37 -6.10 -25.39
CA LEU A 11 -6.25 -7.28 -24.53
C LEU A 11 -5.95 -6.85 -23.07
N ALA A 12 -5.05 -5.90 -22.86
CA ALA A 12 -4.75 -5.36 -21.53
C ALA A 12 -5.97 -4.70 -20.87
N ILE A 13 -6.83 -4.00 -21.64
CA ILE A 13 -8.09 -3.42 -21.14
C ILE A 13 -9.08 -4.51 -20.69
N ALA A 14 -9.11 -5.65 -21.37
CA ALA A 14 -9.98 -6.77 -21.00
C ALA A 14 -9.55 -7.47 -19.70
N GLU A 15 -8.26 -7.41 -19.37
CA GLU A 15 -7.70 -8.01 -18.15
C GLU A 15 -8.07 -7.20 -16.91
N LYS A 16 -8.49 -7.93 -15.85
CA LYS A 16 -8.80 -7.31 -14.54
C LYS A 16 -7.58 -7.22 -13.60
N SER A 17 -6.46 -7.81 -14.00
CA SER A 17 -5.20 -7.83 -13.21
C SER A 17 -4.61 -6.43 -12.97
N ARG A 18 -5.09 -5.41 -13.71
CA ARG A 18 -4.71 -4.01 -13.49
C ARG A 18 -5.24 -3.41 -12.17
N TYR A 19 -6.22 -4.06 -11.53
CA TYR A 19 -6.80 -3.52 -10.31
C TYR A 19 -6.11 -4.08 -9.07
N GLN A 20 -5.86 -3.18 -8.12
CA GLN A 20 -5.56 -3.54 -6.74
C GLN A 20 -6.70 -3.06 -5.84
N SER A 21 -7.12 -3.88 -4.89
CA SER A 21 -8.15 -3.49 -3.94
C SER A 21 -7.63 -2.43 -2.96
N VAL A 22 -8.54 -1.69 -2.34
CA VAL A 22 -8.18 -0.73 -1.29
C VAL A 22 -7.49 -1.41 -0.11
N ASP A 23 -7.86 -2.66 0.22
CA ASP A 23 -7.20 -3.44 1.28
C ASP A 23 -5.75 -3.77 0.92
N GLN A 24 -5.48 -4.22 -0.32
CA GLN A 24 -4.12 -4.50 -0.80
C GLN A 24 -3.25 -3.25 -0.78
N VAL A 25 -3.76 -2.12 -1.27
CA VAL A 25 -3.03 -0.85 -1.27
C VAL A 25 -2.76 -0.39 0.16
N THR A 26 -3.76 -0.47 1.04
CA THR A 26 -3.64 -0.10 2.46
C THR A 26 -2.59 -0.94 3.18
N HIS A 27 -2.59 -2.26 2.95
CA HIS A 27 -1.59 -3.16 3.52
C HIS A 27 -0.17 -2.75 3.10
N ARG A 28 0.05 -2.48 1.81
CA ARG A 28 1.35 -2.03 1.29
C ARG A 28 1.81 -0.69 1.87
N ILE A 29 0.87 0.25 2.12
CA ILE A 29 1.19 1.52 2.77
C ILE A 29 1.66 1.29 4.22
N ILE A 30 0.92 0.47 4.98
CA ILE A 30 1.25 0.19 6.38
C ILE A 30 2.60 -0.53 6.52
N GLU A 31 2.91 -1.43 5.60
CA GLU A 31 4.19 -2.15 5.57
C GLU A 31 5.36 -1.32 5.01
N ASN A 32 5.11 -0.08 4.59
CA ASN A 32 6.11 0.77 3.94
C ASN A 32 6.79 0.08 2.75
N ASP A 33 5.99 -0.58 1.88
CA ASP A 33 6.49 -1.30 0.72
C ASP A 33 7.32 -0.37 -0.19
N PRO A 34 8.63 -0.62 -0.33
CA PRO A 34 9.50 0.27 -1.12
C PRO A 34 9.21 0.23 -2.61
N THR A 35 8.45 -0.75 -3.10
CA THR A 35 8.07 -0.84 -4.51
C THR A 35 6.79 -0.07 -4.83
N LEU A 36 6.06 0.39 -3.82
CA LEU A 36 4.82 1.14 -3.98
C LEU A 36 5.09 2.59 -4.42
N MET A 37 4.41 3.02 -5.48
CA MET A 37 4.34 4.42 -5.89
C MET A 37 2.87 4.80 -6.09
N LEU A 38 2.34 5.63 -5.21
CA LEU A 38 0.96 6.09 -5.27
C LEU A 38 0.85 7.38 -6.08
N ILE A 39 -0.05 7.40 -7.05
CA ILE A 39 -0.30 8.55 -7.92
C ILE A 39 -1.74 9.03 -7.72
N ASP A 40 -1.87 10.19 -7.10
CA ASP A 40 -3.15 10.85 -6.88
C ASP A 40 -3.48 11.77 -8.05
N LEU A 41 -4.56 11.47 -8.75
CA LEU A 41 -5.01 12.21 -9.94
C LEU A 41 -6.07 13.27 -9.60
N ARG A 42 -6.42 13.43 -8.32
CA ARG A 42 -7.42 14.42 -7.89
C ARG A 42 -6.88 15.85 -8.01
N PRO A 43 -7.77 16.84 -8.05
CA PRO A 43 -7.38 18.25 -7.97
C PRO A 43 -6.45 18.53 -6.78
N ALA A 44 -5.55 19.49 -6.97
CA ALA A 44 -4.50 19.80 -5.99
C ALA A 44 -5.05 20.26 -4.62
N ASP A 45 -6.21 20.88 -4.58
CA ASP A 45 -6.91 21.28 -3.35
C ASP A 45 -7.38 20.05 -2.56
N GLN A 46 -7.93 19.04 -3.23
CA GLN A 46 -8.33 17.78 -2.61
C GLN A 46 -7.13 16.99 -2.11
N PHE A 47 -6.06 16.93 -2.90
CA PHE A 47 -4.80 16.30 -2.49
C PHE A 47 -4.22 16.96 -1.23
N LYS A 48 -4.22 18.29 -1.17
CA LYS A 48 -3.74 19.05 -0.01
C LYS A 48 -4.61 18.84 1.23
N ALA A 49 -5.93 18.68 1.05
CA ALA A 49 -6.85 18.44 2.15
C ALA A 49 -6.62 17.06 2.80
N PHE A 50 -6.44 16.04 1.99
CA PHE A 50 -6.08 14.70 2.43
C PHE A 50 -5.55 13.88 1.25
N ALA A 51 -4.45 13.17 1.46
CA ALA A 51 -3.90 12.20 0.51
C ALA A 51 -3.41 10.96 1.25
N LEU A 52 -3.31 9.85 0.52
CA LEU A 52 -2.68 8.65 1.07
C LEU A 52 -1.18 8.91 1.32
N PRO A 53 -0.60 8.36 2.42
CA PRO A 53 0.80 8.58 2.74
C PRO A 53 1.75 8.23 1.58
N GLY A 54 2.68 9.14 1.28
CA GLY A 54 3.66 8.96 0.21
C GLY A 54 3.11 9.15 -1.21
N ALA A 55 1.84 9.55 -1.38
CA ALA A 55 1.27 9.79 -2.69
C ALA A 55 1.84 11.04 -3.37
N ILE A 56 1.97 10.96 -4.68
CA ILE A 56 2.41 12.05 -5.56
C ILE A 56 1.19 12.56 -6.33
N ASN A 57 0.93 13.86 -6.29
CA ASN A 57 -0.16 14.45 -7.07
C ASN A 57 0.28 14.73 -8.50
N ILE A 58 -0.42 14.14 -9.46
CA ILE A 58 -0.19 14.35 -10.89
C ILE A 58 -1.52 14.72 -11.53
N GLN A 59 -1.61 15.94 -12.07
CA GLN A 59 -2.80 16.34 -12.81
C GLN A 59 -2.91 15.57 -14.12
N PRO A 60 -4.11 15.15 -14.55
CA PRO A 60 -4.30 14.33 -15.76
C PRO A 60 -3.65 14.91 -17.01
N ASP A 61 -3.69 16.24 -17.17
CA ASP A 61 -3.09 16.95 -18.32
C ASP A 61 -1.55 16.87 -18.33
N SER A 62 -0.94 16.60 -17.17
CA SER A 62 0.51 16.48 -17.02
C SER A 62 1.01 15.04 -17.13
N LEU A 63 0.11 14.06 -17.30
CA LEU A 63 0.43 12.63 -17.28
C LEU A 63 1.49 12.26 -18.35
N LEU A 64 1.42 12.89 -19.50
CA LEU A 64 2.34 12.66 -20.64
C LEU A 64 3.49 13.66 -20.72
N SER A 65 3.70 14.50 -19.71
CA SER A 65 4.86 15.36 -19.66
C SER A 65 6.17 14.52 -19.57
N VAL A 66 7.27 15.07 -20.03
CA VAL A 66 8.57 14.36 -20.02
C VAL A 66 8.95 13.96 -18.59
N SER A 67 8.76 14.87 -17.63
CA SER A 67 9.08 14.63 -16.21
C SER A 67 8.20 13.55 -15.59
N THR A 68 6.89 13.58 -15.86
CA THR A 68 5.95 12.56 -15.36
C THR A 68 6.25 11.20 -15.97
N LEU A 69 6.49 11.11 -17.28
CA LEU A 69 6.84 9.84 -17.90
C LEU A 69 8.19 9.29 -17.40
N ALA A 70 9.17 10.14 -17.09
CA ALA A 70 10.40 9.68 -16.44
C ALA A 70 10.12 9.07 -15.07
N LEU A 71 9.30 9.71 -14.25
CA LEU A 71 8.86 9.19 -12.95
C LEU A 71 8.09 7.87 -13.09
N LEU A 72 7.12 7.81 -14.02
CA LEU A 72 6.30 6.61 -14.23
C LEU A 72 7.09 5.44 -14.81
N ASN A 73 8.24 5.67 -15.41
CA ASN A 73 9.12 4.63 -15.91
C ASN A 73 10.24 4.25 -14.92
N GLU A 74 10.19 4.75 -13.69
CA GLU A 74 11.12 4.33 -12.63
C GLU A 74 11.08 2.80 -12.46
N PRO A 75 12.25 2.13 -12.57
CA PRO A 75 12.28 0.67 -12.52
C PRO A 75 11.96 0.15 -11.12
N GLY A 76 11.37 -1.05 -11.05
CA GLY A 76 11.06 -1.71 -9.78
C GLY A 76 9.86 -1.16 -9.03
N LYS A 77 9.20 -0.11 -9.51
CA LYS A 77 8.03 0.49 -8.86
C LYS A 77 6.71 0.02 -9.47
N ASP A 78 5.75 -0.29 -8.60
CA ASP A 78 4.34 -0.46 -8.94
C ASP A 78 3.63 0.88 -8.82
N LYS A 79 3.24 1.44 -9.95
CA LYS A 79 2.54 2.72 -10.01
C LYS A 79 1.04 2.47 -9.87
N ILE A 80 0.45 2.94 -8.78
CA ILE A 80 -0.98 2.77 -8.50
C ILE A 80 -1.67 4.11 -8.64
N LEU A 81 -2.49 4.21 -9.68
CA LEU A 81 -3.30 5.39 -9.96
C LEU A 81 -4.56 5.36 -9.13
N TYR A 82 -4.95 6.49 -8.57
CA TYR A 82 -6.25 6.65 -7.94
C TYR A 82 -6.79 8.08 -8.09
N ALA A 83 -8.11 8.18 -8.02
CA ALA A 83 -8.86 9.42 -7.94
C ALA A 83 -9.99 9.24 -6.91
N ASN A 84 -11.06 10.02 -6.97
CA ASN A 84 -12.22 9.80 -6.09
C ASN A 84 -12.97 8.49 -6.45
N SER A 85 -13.02 8.16 -7.75
CA SER A 85 -13.63 6.95 -8.30
C SER A 85 -12.75 6.36 -9.40
N ASP A 86 -13.20 5.26 -10.04
CA ASP A 86 -12.43 4.56 -11.07
C ASP A 86 -12.21 5.36 -12.36
N GLN A 87 -13.17 6.14 -12.80
CA GLN A 87 -13.21 6.69 -14.16
C GLN A 87 -11.95 7.44 -14.59
N LEU A 88 -11.45 8.34 -13.76
CA LEU A 88 -10.27 9.13 -14.08
C LEU A 88 -9.00 8.28 -14.05
N ALA A 89 -8.89 7.39 -13.06
CA ALA A 89 -7.76 6.48 -12.93
C ALA A 89 -7.70 5.48 -14.09
N GLU A 90 -8.84 4.98 -14.55
CA GLU A 90 -8.91 4.09 -15.72
C GLU A 90 -8.49 4.81 -17.02
N LYS A 91 -8.94 6.04 -17.23
CA LYS A 91 -8.49 6.84 -18.37
C LYS A 91 -6.99 7.08 -18.35
N ALA A 92 -6.45 7.41 -17.19
CA ALA A 92 -5.01 7.60 -17.00
C ALA A 92 -4.24 6.29 -17.21
N TRP A 93 -4.79 5.16 -16.73
CA TRP A 93 -4.22 3.83 -16.94
C TRP A 93 -4.14 3.47 -18.44
N VAL A 94 -5.24 3.65 -19.19
CA VAL A 94 -5.26 3.42 -20.65
C VAL A 94 -4.22 4.28 -21.33
N THR A 95 -4.15 5.56 -20.96
CA THR A 95 -3.17 6.50 -21.53
C THR A 95 -1.74 6.06 -21.21
N GLY A 96 -1.42 5.76 -19.95
CA GLY A 96 -0.08 5.33 -19.56
C GLY A 96 0.33 4.02 -20.23
N THR A 97 -0.58 3.04 -20.29
CA THR A 97 -0.35 1.75 -20.95
C THR A 97 -0.12 1.92 -22.47
N ARG A 98 -0.86 2.84 -23.12
CA ARG A 98 -0.61 3.19 -24.51
C ARG A 98 0.82 3.68 -24.75
N TYR A 99 1.38 4.44 -23.83
CA TYR A 99 2.74 4.95 -23.89
C TYR A 99 3.78 4.03 -23.19
N ALA A 100 3.47 2.74 -23.12
CA ALA A 100 4.35 1.69 -22.62
C ALA A 100 4.84 1.87 -21.17
N VAL A 101 4.05 2.52 -20.33
CA VAL A 101 4.31 2.55 -18.88
C VAL A 101 4.04 1.16 -18.31
N ASN A 102 5.07 0.52 -17.79
CA ASN A 102 4.97 -0.82 -17.19
C ASN A 102 4.56 -0.75 -15.71
N ARG A 103 4.02 -1.86 -15.18
CA ARG A 103 3.64 -2.00 -13.76
C ARG A 103 2.74 -0.85 -13.30
N LEU A 104 1.74 -0.55 -14.12
CA LEU A 104 0.74 0.48 -13.89
C LEU A 104 -0.57 -0.17 -13.46
N TYR A 105 -1.12 0.26 -12.34
CA TYR A 105 -2.31 -0.32 -11.72
C TYR A 105 -3.31 0.77 -11.35
N VAL A 106 -4.53 0.36 -11.03
CA VAL A 106 -5.61 1.23 -10.54
C VAL A 106 -6.06 0.74 -9.18
N MET A 107 -6.14 1.63 -8.19
CA MET A 107 -6.82 1.32 -6.93
C MET A 107 -8.33 1.31 -7.16
N LYS A 108 -8.93 0.13 -7.10
CA LYS A 108 -10.35 -0.08 -7.41
C LYS A 108 -11.25 0.70 -6.46
N GLY A 109 -12.19 1.45 -7.03
CA GLY A 109 -13.15 2.28 -6.29
C GLY A 109 -12.59 3.63 -5.82
N GLY A 110 -11.28 3.86 -5.93
CA GLY A 110 -10.62 5.11 -5.58
C GLY A 110 -10.74 5.49 -4.10
N MET A 111 -10.62 6.79 -3.81
CA MET A 111 -10.68 7.33 -2.45
C MET A 111 -12.05 7.13 -1.79
N ASN A 112 -13.13 7.13 -2.57
CA ASN A 112 -14.47 6.88 -2.02
C ASN A 112 -14.57 5.47 -1.44
N GLU A 113 -14.09 4.46 -2.17
CA GLU A 113 -14.05 3.09 -1.70
C GLU A 113 -13.08 2.92 -0.52
N TRP A 114 -11.88 3.52 -0.63
CA TRP A 114 -10.92 3.48 0.45
C TRP A 114 -11.49 4.04 1.75
N PHE A 115 -12.16 5.20 1.70
CA PHE A 115 -12.75 5.82 2.86
C PHE A 115 -13.87 4.96 3.47
N ASN A 116 -14.75 4.40 2.64
CA ASN A 116 -15.86 3.57 3.11
C ASN A 116 -15.40 2.22 3.65
N THR A 117 -14.30 1.68 3.14
CA THR A 117 -13.77 0.37 3.53
C THR A 117 -12.82 0.45 4.73
N ILE A 118 -11.95 1.47 4.76
CA ILE A 118 -10.88 1.56 5.75
C ILE A 118 -11.25 2.51 6.90
N ILE A 119 -11.81 3.68 6.60
CA ILE A 119 -12.16 4.65 7.65
C ILE A 119 -13.52 4.37 8.28
N LYS A 120 -14.47 3.87 7.47
CA LYS A 120 -15.81 3.48 7.92
C LYS A 120 -16.09 2.00 7.63
N PRO A 121 -15.30 1.07 8.19
CA PRO A 121 -15.49 -0.35 7.91
C PRO A 121 -16.87 -0.80 8.36
N ALA A 122 -17.51 -1.63 7.55
CA ALA A 122 -18.77 -2.25 7.91
C ALA A 122 -18.58 -3.22 9.10
N GLU A 123 -19.59 -3.33 9.94
CA GLU A 123 -19.61 -4.34 10.98
C GLU A 123 -19.72 -5.75 10.37
N VAL A 124 -19.05 -6.70 10.99
CA VAL A 124 -19.04 -8.09 10.55
C VAL A 124 -20.03 -8.89 11.38
N SER A 125 -20.84 -9.71 10.71
CA SER A 125 -21.79 -10.60 11.38
C SER A 125 -21.07 -11.59 12.29
N ALA A 126 -21.67 -11.93 13.42
CA ALA A 126 -21.17 -12.97 14.32
C ALA A 126 -21.07 -14.36 13.65
N THR A 127 -21.81 -14.57 12.54
CA THR A 127 -21.81 -15.80 11.75
C THR A 127 -20.87 -15.75 10.54
N ALA A 128 -20.07 -14.69 10.41
CA ALA A 128 -19.12 -14.55 9.30
C ALA A 128 -17.99 -15.60 9.36
N SER A 129 -17.37 -15.86 8.23
CA SER A 129 -16.22 -16.77 8.15
C SER A 129 -15.00 -16.19 8.87
N SER A 130 -14.04 -17.06 9.21
CA SER A 130 -12.77 -16.63 9.81
C SER A 130 -12.06 -15.59 8.92
N ALA A 131 -12.05 -15.78 7.61
CA ALA A 131 -11.43 -14.84 6.67
C ALA A 131 -12.09 -13.45 6.70
N GLU A 132 -13.42 -13.37 6.87
CA GLU A 132 -14.13 -12.09 7.01
C GLU A 132 -13.80 -11.41 8.34
N HIS A 133 -13.66 -12.19 9.44
CA HIS A 133 -13.21 -11.65 10.72
C HIS A 133 -11.76 -11.16 10.67
N ASP A 134 -10.86 -11.87 10.00
CA ASP A 134 -9.47 -11.46 9.82
C ASP A 134 -9.38 -10.16 9.01
N LEU A 135 -10.15 -10.06 7.93
CA LEU A 135 -10.23 -8.84 7.13
C LEU A 135 -10.79 -7.66 7.91
N ALA A 136 -11.83 -7.87 8.72
CA ALA A 136 -12.40 -6.83 9.58
C ALA A 136 -11.40 -6.37 10.64
N SER A 137 -10.63 -7.30 11.22
CA SER A 137 -9.57 -6.99 12.18
C SER A 137 -8.46 -6.15 11.53
N PHE A 138 -8.04 -6.51 10.31
CA PHE A 138 -7.11 -5.73 9.53
C PHE A 138 -7.63 -4.29 9.27
N ARG A 139 -8.88 -4.14 8.82
CA ARG A 139 -9.48 -2.82 8.54
C ARG A 139 -9.60 -1.98 9.80
N THR A 140 -9.89 -2.58 10.95
CA THR A 140 -9.91 -1.90 12.25
C THR A 140 -8.53 -1.38 12.62
N ALA A 141 -7.48 -2.20 12.49
CA ALA A 141 -6.12 -1.79 12.74
C ALA A 141 -5.64 -0.70 11.76
N ALA A 142 -6.00 -0.83 10.47
CA ALA A 142 -5.72 0.18 9.46
C ALA A 142 -6.38 1.52 9.79
N ARG A 143 -7.65 1.51 10.17
CA ARG A 143 -8.35 2.72 10.62
C ARG A 143 -7.59 3.42 11.75
N LEU A 144 -7.17 2.68 12.78
CA LEU A 144 -6.40 3.24 13.90
C LEU A 144 -5.07 3.84 13.42
N TYR A 145 -4.39 3.19 12.49
CA TYR A 145 -3.16 3.71 11.88
C TYR A 145 -3.38 5.07 11.21
N PHE A 146 -4.41 5.20 10.37
CA PHE A 146 -4.67 6.43 9.60
C PHE A 146 -5.33 7.54 10.41
N THR A 147 -6.06 7.23 11.46
CA THR A 147 -6.74 8.24 12.32
C THR A 147 -5.87 8.69 13.51
N GLY A 148 -4.69 8.11 13.70
CA GLY A 148 -3.79 8.43 14.83
C GLY A 148 -4.24 7.87 16.18
N ALA A 149 -5.42 7.29 16.30
CA ALA A 149 -5.92 6.72 17.56
C ALA A 149 -5.04 5.57 18.08
N GLY A 150 -4.35 4.87 17.17
CA GLY A 150 -3.40 3.82 17.54
C GLY A 150 -2.08 4.34 18.13
N GLN A 151 -1.68 5.56 17.81
CA GLN A 151 -0.44 6.16 18.33
C GLN A 151 -0.61 6.65 19.79
N GLU A 152 -1.80 7.08 20.18
CA GLU A 152 -2.09 7.43 21.58
C GLU A 152 -2.14 6.19 22.47
N ALA A 153 -2.73 5.09 21.99
CA ALA A 153 -2.74 3.83 22.73
C ALA A 153 -1.33 3.23 22.92
N ALA A 154 -0.47 3.38 21.92
CA ALA A 154 0.93 2.93 22.02
C ALA A 154 1.77 3.78 23.00
N LYS A 155 1.45 5.07 23.17
CA LYS A 155 2.11 5.96 24.13
C LYS A 155 1.66 5.72 25.58
N THR A 156 0.48 5.15 25.79
CA THR A 156 -0.08 4.89 27.12
C THR A 156 0.13 3.44 27.58
N ALA A 157 0.58 2.54 26.73
CA ALA A 157 0.95 1.19 27.15
C ALA A 157 2.22 1.22 28.02
N PRO A 158 2.20 0.66 29.24
CA PRO A 158 3.39 0.63 30.09
C PRO A 158 4.46 -0.20 29.37
N VAL A 159 5.64 0.41 29.18
CA VAL A 159 6.83 -0.27 28.67
C VAL A 159 7.19 -1.36 29.66
N GLN A 160 6.83 -2.61 29.38
CA GLN A 160 7.36 -3.74 30.12
C GLN A 160 8.86 -3.80 29.85
N LYS A 161 9.62 -3.37 30.86
CA LYS A 161 11.07 -3.48 30.89
C LYS A 161 11.41 -4.95 30.78
N ARG A 162 11.92 -5.38 29.63
CA ARG A 162 12.46 -6.74 29.47
C ARG A 162 13.65 -6.84 30.43
N GLU A 163 13.50 -7.64 31.47
CA GLU A 163 14.63 -8.00 32.32
C GLU A 163 15.65 -8.74 31.46
N ASN A 164 16.89 -8.22 31.46
CA ASN A 164 18.00 -8.87 30.83
C ASN A 164 18.29 -10.17 31.60
N ILE A 165 17.88 -11.30 31.04
CA ILE A 165 18.30 -12.61 31.54
C ILE A 165 19.78 -12.75 31.20
N GLN A 166 20.64 -12.53 32.21
CA GLN A 166 22.06 -12.87 32.11
C GLN A 166 22.20 -14.39 32.08
N VAL A 167 22.54 -14.94 30.91
CA VAL A 167 22.93 -16.35 30.76
C VAL A 167 24.31 -16.51 31.38
N VAL A 168 24.36 -17.01 32.60
CA VAL A 168 25.62 -17.41 33.26
C VAL A 168 26.13 -18.65 32.53
N ARG A 169 27.13 -18.52 31.70
CA ARG A 169 27.85 -19.64 31.10
C ARG A 169 28.72 -20.32 32.19
N LYS A 170 28.38 -21.55 32.57
CA LYS A 170 29.19 -22.41 33.43
C LYS A 170 30.50 -22.73 32.70
N ALA A 171 31.63 -22.38 33.33
CA ALA A 171 32.94 -22.68 32.78
C ALA A 171 33.19 -24.25 32.74
N PRO A 172 33.90 -24.76 31.74
CA PRO A 172 34.19 -26.18 31.67
C PRO A 172 35.19 -26.56 32.78
N GLU A 173 34.88 -27.61 33.56
CA GLU A 173 35.76 -28.20 34.56
C GLU A 173 37.02 -28.75 33.91
N ALA A 174 38.18 -28.29 34.34
CA ALA A 174 39.48 -28.81 33.96
C ALA A 174 39.63 -30.22 34.58
N LYS A 175 39.76 -31.26 33.75
CA LYS A 175 40.16 -32.61 34.19
C LYS A 175 41.65 -32.55 34.61
N SER A 176 41.94 -32.68 35.90
CA SER A 176 43.29 -32.99 36.39
C SER A 176 43.63 -34.44 36.02
N GLY A 177 44.50 -34.59 35.05
CA GLY A 177 45.15 -35.88 34.77
C GLY A 177 46.29 -36.06 35.73
N GLY A 178 46.15 -37.00 36.68
CA GLY A 178 47.28 -37.54 37.45
C GLY A 178 48.01 -38.53 36.58
N GLY A 179 49.31 -38.34 36.42
CA GLY A 179 50.25 -39.31 35.88
C GLY A 179 51.15 -39.77 36.93
N CYS A 180 51.31 -41.14 37.00
CA CYS A 180 52.49 -41.76 37.54
C CYS A 180 53.51 -41.99 36.46
#